data_eacf334b4b28a4f62e35d3caf33fb384
#
_entry.id   eacf334b4b28a4f62e35d3caf33fb384
#
_cell.length_a   1.000
_cell.length_b   1.000
_cell.length_c   1.000
_cell.angle_alpha   90.00
_cell.angle_beta   90.00
_cell.angle_gamma   90.00
#
_symmetry.space_group_name_H-M   'P 1'
#
loop_
_entity.id
_entity.type
_entity.pdbx_description
1 polymer ?
#
loop_
_entity_poly.entity_id
_entity_poly.type
_entity_poly.pdbx_seq_one_letter_code
_entity_poly.pdbx_strand_id
1 'polypeptide(L)'
;MINKRQSGLTMISWVVIIAYLAVQGILGLRIIPVYLNYNTVKSVMDKLATDPEVKGIGAKKLSKLFRKRLKINNLYDLSKDKNAFKFKKIENGYHLTAKYEERGPIWGNLNFVANFEYEVDVATR
;
A
#
# COMPACT_ATOMS: atom_id res chain seq x y z
N MET A 1 -31.14 -28.01 -33.75
CA MET A 1 -31.22 -27.05 -33.99
C MET A 1 -30.84 -25.76 -33.38
N ILE A 2 -31.31 -25.47 -32.32
CA ILE A 2 -30.99 -24.31 -31.49
C ILE A 2 -29.50 -24.16 -31.30
N ASN A 3 -28.77 -25.27 -31.31
CA ASN A 3 -27.37 -25.34 -31.00
C ASN A 3 -26.45 -24.56 -31.94
N LYS A 4 -26.79 -24.41 -33.22
CA LYS A 4 -25.93 -23.69 -34.16
C LYS A 4 -25.93 -22.20 -33.89
N ARG A 5 -27.07 -21.60 -33.55
CA ARG A 5 -27.15 -20.19 -33.18
C ARG A 5 -26.50 -19.91 -31.84
N GLN A 6 -26.71 -20.84 -30.92
CA GLN A 6 -26.08 -20.73 -29.61
C GLN A 6 -24.59 -20.89 -29.68
N SER A 7 -24.06 -21.66 -30.64
CA SER A 7 -22.60 -21.78 -30.81
C SER A 7 -21.96 -20.48 -31.20
N GLY A 8 -22.56 -19.71 -32.13
CA GLY A 8 -22.05 -18.41 -32.52
C GLY A 8 -22.06 -17.39 -31.37
N LEU A 9 -23.20 -17.38 -30.64
CA LEU A 9 -23.33 -16.53 -29.45
C LEU A 9 -22.37 -16.97 -28.37
N THR A 10 -22.15 -18.27 -28.20
CA THR A 10 -21.25 -18.80 -27.22
C THR A 10 -19.79 -18.37 -27.48
N MET A 11 -19.37 -18.39 -28.75
CA MET A 11 -18.02 -17.93 -29.11
C MET A 11 -17.84 -16.46 -28.79
N ILE A 12 -18.80 -15.64 -29.18
CA ILE A 12 -18.75 -14.20 -28.87
C ILE A 12 -18.76 -13.98 -27.35
N SER A 13 -19.61 -14.71 -26.64
CA SER A 13 -19.69 -14.64 -25.18
C SER A 13 -18.36 -15.01 -24.53
N TRP A 14 -17.71 -16.07 -25.00
CA TRP A 14 -16.41 -16.48 -24.51
C TRP A 14 -15.33 -15.42 -24.73
N VAL A 15 -15.33 -14.82 -25.91
CA VAL A 15 -14.37 -13.73 -26.22
C VAL A 15 -14.58 -12.56 -25.27
N VAL A 16 -15.84 -12.18 -25.04
CA VAL A 16 -16.16 -11.09 -24.13
C VAL A 16 -15.73 -11.42 -22.69
N ILE A 17 -16.03 -12.63 -22.24
CA ILE A 17 -15.65 -13.08 -20.89
C ILE A 17 -14.14 -13.07 -20.73
N ILE A 18 -13.41 -13.61 -21.70
CA ILE A 18 -11.96 -13.66 -21.66
C ILE A 18 -11.37 -12.24 -21.63
N ALA A 19 -11.90 -11.35 -22.47
CA ALA A 19 -11.45 -9.94 -22.51
C ALA A 19 -11.72 -9.26 -21.17
N TYR A 20 -12.89 -9.47 -20.59
CA TYR A 20 -13.23 -8.92 -19.28
C TYR A 20 -12.29 -9.42 -18.19
N LEU A 21 -12.07 -10.74 -18.14
CA LEU A 21 -11.17 -11.33 -17.15
C LEU A 21 -9.72 -10.86 -17.34
N ALA A 22 -9.30 -10.66 -18.59
CA ALA A 22 -7.96 -10.14 -18.87
C ALA A 22 -7.79 -8.72 -18.34
N VAL A 23 -8.80 -7.86 -18.53
CA VAL A 23 -8.77 -6.48 -18.00
C VAL A 23 -8.73 -6.51 -16.48
N GLN A 24 -9.59 -7.34 -15.85
CA GLN A 24 -9.60 -7.46 -14.39
C GLN A 24 -8.28 -7.99 -13.86
N GLY A 25 -7.68 -8.96 -14.55
CA GLY A 25 -6.38 -9.50 -14.17
C GLY A 25 -5.27 -8.46 -14.22
N ILE A 26 -5.24 -7.66 -15.29
CA ILE A 26 -4.24 -6.61 -15.43
C ILE A 26 -4.40 -5.56 -14.34
N LEU A 27 -5.63 -5.12 -14.08
CA LEU A 27 -5.91 -4.16 -13.00
C LEU A 27 -5.49 -4.72 -11.65
N GLY A 28 -5.83 -5.98 -11.39
CA GLY A 28 -5.45 -6.64 -10.16
C GLY A 28 -3.94 -6.71 -9.97
N LEU A 29 -3.21 -7.12 -11.01
CA LEU A 29 -1.76 -7.22 -10.97
C LEU A 29 -1.09 -5.87 -10.72
N ARG A 30 -1.72 -4.78 -11.10
CA ARG A 30 -1.17 -3.43 -10.90
C ARG A 30 -1.56 -2.84 -9.55
N ILE A 31 -2.73 -3.17 -9.06
CA ILE A 31 -3.27 -2.60 -7.82
C ILE A 31 -2.88 -3.43 -6.59
N ILE A 32 -2.83 -4.76 -6.70
CA ILE A 32 -2.49 -5.64 -5.58
C ILE A 32 -1.16 -5.27 -4.91
N PRO A 33 -0.06 -5.03 -5.64
CA PRO A 33 1.20 -4.63 -4.99
C PRO A 33 1.08 -3.35 -4.17
N VAL A 34 0.23 -2.41 -4.59
CA VAL A 34 0.00 -1.16 -3.88
C VAL A 34 -0.61 -1.43 -2.50
N TYR A 35 -1.62 -2.30 -2.44
CA TYR A 35 -2.24 -2.68 -1.17
C TYR A 35 -1.33 -3.54 -0.30
N LEU A 36 -0.52 -4.40 -0.91
CA LEU A 36 0.47 -5.18 -0.16
C LEU A 36 1.49 -4.27 0.50
N ASN A 37 1.95 -3.24 -0.20
CA ASN A 37 2.86 -2.25 0.35
C ASN A 37 2.22 -1.50 1.52
N TYR A 38 0.96 -1.13 1.38
CA TYR A 38 0.23 -0.47 2.46
C TYR A 38 0.11 -1.38 3.70
N ASN A 39 -0.21 -2.66 3.50
CA ASN A 39 -0.26 -3.61 4.60
C ASN A 39 1.10 -3.76 5.28
N THR A 40 2.19 -3.72 4.51
CA THR A 40 3.54 -3.75 5.05
C THR A 40 3.83 -2.50 5.88
N VAL A 41 3.44 -1.33 5.40
CA VAL A 41 3.59 -0.07 6.16
C VAL A 41 2.84 -0.17 7.48
N LYS A 42 1.59 -0.63 7.46
CA LYS A 42 0.80 -0.82 8.68
C LYS A 42 1.50 -1.76 9.65
N SER A 43 2.01 -2.87 9.14
CA SER A 43 2.71 -3.87 9.96
C SER A 43 3.97 -3.28 10.60
N VAL A 44 4.75 -2.51 9.84
CA VAL A 44 5.95 -1.85 10.36
C VAL A 44 5.57 -0.84 11.46
N MET A 45 4.52 -0.05 11.21
CA MET A 45 4.04 0.92 12.19
C MET A 45 3.54 0.25 13.47
N ASP A 46 2.76 -0.83 13.34
CA ASP A 46 2.24 -1.55 14.49
C ASP A 46 3.35 -2.18 15.33
N LYS A 47 4.35 -2.74 14.66
CA LYS A 47 5.51 -3.32 15.35
C LYS A 47 6.34 -2.25 16.05
N LEU A 48 6.49 -1.09 15.42
CA LEU A 48 7.20 0.03 16.01
C LEU A 48 6.48 0.52 17.27
N ALA A 49 5.16 0.57 17.22
CA ALA A 49 4.34 1.05 18.33
C ALA A 49 4.50 0.21 19.59
N THR A 50 4.81 -1.08 19.45
CA THR A 50 4.93 -2.00 20.57
C THR A 50 6.38 -2.46 20.83
N ASP A 51 7.35 -1.88 20.12
CA ASP A 51 8.74 -2.29 20.20
C ASP A 51 9.41 -1.70 21.44
N PRO A 52 10.01 -2.53 22.32
CA PRO A 52 10.73 -2.00 23.49
C PRO A 52 12.00 -1.21 23.13
N GLU A 53 12.55 -1.41 21.93
CA GLU A 53 13.74 -0.69 21.50
C GLU A 53 13.52 0.81 21.32
N VAL A 54 12.27 1.23 21.13
CA VAL A 54 11.95 2.65 20.93
C VAL A 54 11.81 3.42 22.24
N LYS A 55 11.90 2.76 23.38
CA LYS A 55 11.78 3.44 24.66
C LYS A 55 12.97 4.38 24.90
N GLY A 56 12.64 5.60 25.24
CA GLY A 56 13.66 6.60 25.57
C GLY A 56 14.33 7.28 24.38
N ILE A 57 13.90 6.99 23.15
CA ILE A 57 14.50 7.63 21.99
C ILE A 57 13.72 8.88 21.57
N GLY A 58 14.43 9.82 20.96
CA GLY A 58 13.84 11.06 20.46
C GLY A 58 13.26 10.89 19.06
N ALA A 59 12.55 11.92 18.62
CA ALA A 59 11.87 11.92 17.32
C ALA A 59 12.81 11.62 16.17
N LYS A 60 14.01 12.19 16.19
CA LYS A 60 14.98 12.02 15.10
C LYS A 60 15.43 10.56 14.98
N LYS A 61 15.77 9.93 16.09
CA LYS A 61 16.17 8.51 16.11
C LYS A 61 15.01 7.61 15.76
N LEU A 62 13.82 7.93 16.24
CA LEU A 62 12.61 7.17 15.94
C LEU A 62 12.31 7.21 14.44
N SER A 63 12.42 8.39 13.83
CA SER A 63 12.22 8.53 12.38
C SER A 63 13.25 7.73 11.59
N LYS A 64 14.51 7.77 11.99
CA LYS A 64 15.57 6.99 11.33
C LYS A 64 15.32 5.49 11.44
N LEU A 65 14.93 5.01 12.61
CA LEU A 65 14.63 3.60 12.85
C LEU A 65 13.46 3.15 11.97
N PHE A 66 12.40 3.95 11.93
CA PHE A 66 11.24 3.65 11.13
C PHE A 66 11.59 3.55 9.63
N ARG A 67 12.36 4.51 9.13
CA ARG A 67 12.77 4.52 7.73
C ARG A 67 13.68 3.33 7.40
N LYS A 68 14.54 2.96 8.33
CA LYS A 68 15.39 1.77 8.18
C LYS A 68 14.55 0.51 8.06
N ARG A 69 13.50 0.40 8.87
CA ARG A 69 12.59 -0.76 8.81
C ARG A 69 11.80 -0.80 7.51
N LEU A 70 11.42 0.36 6.98
CA LEU A 70 10.79 0.43 5.67
C LEU A 70 11.72 -0.09 4.58
N LYS A 71 12.99 0.29 4.62
CA LYS A 71 14.00 -0.20 3.66
C LYS A 71 14.17 -1.71 3.73
N ILE A 72 14.22 -2.26 4.94
CA ILE A 72 14.35 -3.70 5.15
C ILE A 72 13.17 -4.45 4.53
N ASN A 73 12.00 -3.83 4.52
CA ASN A 73 10.79 -4.41 3.95
C ASN A 73 10.59 -4.03 2.48
N ASN A 74 11.64 -3.57 1.80
CA ASN A 74 11.63 -3.22 0.37
C ASN A 74 10.77 -2.01 0.01
N LEU A 75 10.51 -1.13 0.97
CA LEU A 75 9.75 0.10 0.76
C LEU A 75 10.70 1.30 0.62
N TYR A 76 11.60 1.21 -0.35
CA TYR A 76 12.66 2.21 -0.53
C TYR A 76 12.13 3.61 -0.83
N ASP A 77 11.16 3.70 -1.73
CA ASP A 77 10.62 4.99 -2.13
C ASP A 77 9.91 5.67 -0.97
N LEU A 78 9.12 4.92 -0.21
CA LEU A 78 8.44 5.45 0.97
C LEU A 78 9.42 5.83 2.06
N SER A 79 10.52 5.10 2.20
CA SER A 79 11.53 5.41 3.21
C SER A 79 12.21 6.76 2.96
N LYS A 80 12.21 7.22 1.73
CA LYS A 80 12.81 8.50 1.35
C LYS A 80 11.83 9.67 1.37
N ASP A 81 10.53 9.37 1.40
CA ASP A 81 9.50 10.41 1.37
C ASP A 81 9.36 11.05 2.75
N LYS A 82 9.76 12.31 2.85
CA LYS A 82 9.71 13.05 4.12
C LYS A 82 8.30 13.49 4.49
N ASN A 83 7.42 13.60 3.51
CA ASN A 83 6.07 14.10 3.73
C ASN A 83 5.05 13.00 4.01
N ALA A 84 5.39 11.75 3.70
CA ALA A 84 4.48 10.62 3.88
C ALA A 84 4.27 10.28 5.36
N PHE A 85 5.26 10.52 6.19
CA PHE A 85 5.23 10.13 7.60
C PHE A 85 5.53 11.33 8.49
N LYS A 86 4.67 11.52 9.50
CA LYS A 86 4.82 12.62 10.45
C LYS A 86 4.79 12.08 11.87
N PHE A 87 5.68 12.59 12.70
CA PHE A 87 5.77 12.26 14.12
C PHE A 87 5.37 13.48 14.94
N LYS A 88 4.31 13.33 15.73
CA LYS A 88 3.87 14.40 16.63
C LYS A 88 4.08 13.94 18.06
N LYS A 89 4.71 14.80 18.88
CA LYS A 89 4.96 14.47 20.27
C LYS A 89 3.66 14.44 21.07
N ILE A 90 3.47 13.38 21.84
CA ILE A 90 2.35 13.20 22.78
C ILE A 90 2.91 12.87 24.15
N GLU A 91 2.04 12.75 25.16
CA GLU A 91 2.47 12.53 26.55
C GLU A 91 3.39 11.32 26.72
N ASN A 92 3.07 10.20 26.11
CA ASN A 92 3.78 8.93 26.33
C ASN A 92 4.74 8.57 25.19
N GLY A 93 4.90 9.45 24.21
CA GLY A 93 5.76 9.14 23.08
C GLY A 93 5.44 9.99 21.87
N TYR A 94 5.18 9.36 20.75
CA TYR A 94 4.91 10.04 19.49
C TYR A 94 3.71 9.44 18.79
N HIS A 95 2.92 10.32 18.18
CA HIS A 95 1.84 9.92 17.29
C HIS A 95 2.39 9.89 15.86
N LEU A 96 2.44 8.71 15.28
CA LEU A 96 2.94 8.52 13.92
C LEU A 96 1.77 8.46 12.95
N THR A 97 1.77 9.37 12.00
CA THR A 97 0.77 9.40 10.93
C THR A 97 1.43 9.08 9.61
N ALA A 98 0.90 8.09 8.91
CA ALA A 98 1.28 7.79 7.54
C ALA A 98 0.17 8.29 6.63
N LYS A 99 0.54 9.18 5.71
CA LYS A 99 -0.40 9.70 4.72
C LYS A 99 0.33 9.88 3.41
N TYR A 100 -0.01 9.05 2.45
CA TYR A 100 0.65 9.10 1.15
C TYR A 100 -0.29 8.62 0.06
N GLU A 101 0.07 8.93 -1.17
CA GLU A 101 -0.65 8.39 -2.31
C GLU A 101 0.32 7.64 -3.21
N GLU A 102 -0.15 6.56 -3.79
CA GLU A 102 0.58 5.81 -4.79
C GLU A 102 -0.13 5.94 -6.12
N ARG A 103 0.66 6.16 -7.15
CA ARG A 103 0.18 6.29 -8.53
C ARG A 103 0.81 5.20 -9.36
N GLY A 104 0.02 4.64 -10.25
CA GLY A 104 0.51 3.64 -11.16
C GLY A 104 -0.25 3.67 -12.46
N PRO A 105 0.36 3.13 -13.53
CA PRO A 105 -0.30 3.11 -14.83
C PRO A 105 -1.39 2.06 -14.87
N ILE A 106 -2.52 2.38 -15.49
CA ILE A 106 -3.57 1.41 -15.77
C ILE A 106 -3.50 1.05 -17.25
N TRP A 107 -3.60 2.06 -18.10
CA TRP A 107 -3.65 1.86 -19.55
C TRP A 107 -3.25 3.18 -20.26
N GLY A 108 -2.21 3.13 -21.08
CA GLY A 108 -1.78 4.30 -21.82
C GLY A 108 -1.49 5.49 -20.92
N ASN A 109 -2.28 6.54 -21.07
CA ASN A 109 -2.17 7.75 -20.26
C ASN A 109 -3.09 7.76 -19.04
N LEU A 110 -3.82 6.67 -18.80
CA LEU A 110 -4.65 6.55 -17.61
C LEU A 110 -3.84 5.96 -16.46
N ASN A 111 -3.88 6.64 -15.34
CA ASN A 111 -3.20 6.20 -14.13
C ASN A 111 -4.20 6.06 -13.00
N PHE A 112 -3.90 5.16 -12.06
CA PHE A 112 -4.67 5.11 -10.82
C PHE A 112 -3.93 5.91 -9.74
N VAL A 113 -4.73 6.41 -8.79
CA VAL A 113 -4.20 7.07 -7.60
C VAL A 113 -4.86 6.42 -6.39
N ALA A 114 -4.06 5.88 -5.49
CA ALA A 114 -4.55 5.30 -4.25
C ALA A 114 -4.03 6.13 -3.08
N ASN A 115 -4.97 6.63 -2.27
CA ASN A 115 -4.65 7.41 -1.08
C ASN A 115 -4.72 6.51 0.14
N PHE A 116 -3.67 6.53 0.94
CA PHE A 116 -3.60 5.73 2.15
C PHE A 116 -3.32 6.62 3.35
N GLU A 117 -3.97 6.28 4.46
CA GLU A 117 -3.76 6.98 5.72
C GLU A 117 -3.85 5.97 6.87
N TYR A 118 -2.89 6.01 7.77
CA TYR A 118 -2.84 5.15 8.93
C TYR A 118 -2.15 5.85 10.08
N GLU A 119 -2.65 5.67 11.28
CA GLU A 119 -2.13 6.34 12.46
C GLU A 119 -1.89 5.34 13.59
N VAL A 120 -0.78 5.50 14.31
CA VAL A 120 -0.49 4.73 15.51
C VAL A 120 0.18 5.62 16.54
N ASP A 121 0.02 5.27 17.81
CA ASP A 121 0.75 5.91 18.90
C ASP A 121 1.93 5.04 19.26
N VAL A 122 3.12 5.62 19.25
CA VAL A 122 4.37 4.93 19.60
C VAL A 122 4.77 5.36 21.00
N ALA A 123 4.73 4.44 21.93
CA ALA A 123 5.12 4.72 23.32
C ALA A 123 6.64 4.67 23.44
N THR A 124 7.25 5.82 23.80
CA THR A 124 8.71 5.91 24.02
C THR A 124 9.06 6.07 25.48
N ARG A 125 8.07 6.08 26.37
CA ARG A 125 8.25 6.14 27.81
C ARG A 125 7.85 4.86 28.48
#